data_3518e0300f4d838852c3af69f56180be
#
_entry.id   3518e0300f4d838852c3af69f56180be
#
_cell.length_a   1.000
_cell.length_b   1.000
_cell.length_c   1.000
_cell.angle_alpha   90.00
_cell.angle_beta   90.00
_cell.angle_gamma   90.00
#
_symmetry.space_group_name_H-M   'P 1'
#
loop_
_entity.id
_entity.type
_entity.pdbx_description
1 polymer ?
#
loop_
_entity_poly.entity_id
_entity_poly.type
_entity_poly.pdbx_seq_one_letter_code
_entity_poly.pdbx_strand_id
1 'polypeptide(L)'
;MYHYTAIQWLFFFYFYCFFGWCFESTYVSLKSRKLVNRGFCRGPFLPLYGSGAIMMLVVSMPFQDNLVLVYIAGCIGATVLEYVTGVTMEALFKVRYWDYSKNKFNFQGHICLGASLAWGGLTILMTEFIHKPIEHLVLSIPDSILTPVTLVLTALIGADFALSFKAALDLRDVLEKMEKAKEDMLRIQKRLDVIIAVTSEDLENRREGFSDSLAQKKEDFTASITTRVEDLKSNIEGKLESFRTSAQKSPNQYLESVKNEVAELRQKYTRSVADRENVSSLRDFFQRDMIRSNPTMSSEKFKEALEELKEHSNKKNEEKAEKACL
;
A
#
# COMPACT_ATOMS: atom_id res chain seq x y z
N MET A 1 -4.65 -15.30 38.56
CA MET A 1 -4.25 -15.94 37.29
C MET A 1 -5.51 -16.33 36.56
N TYR A 2 -5.72 -15.91 35.32
CA TYR A 2 -6.93 -16.25 34.59
C TYR A 2 -6.96 -17.73 34.21
N HIS A 3 -8.03 -18.42 34.57
CA HIS A 3 -8.24 -19.86 34.29
C HIS A 3 -9.42 -20.00 33.33
N TYR A 4 -9.19 -19.66 32.05
CA TYR A 4 -10.23 -19.77 31.04
C TYR A 4 -10.00 -21.01 30.16
N THR A 5 -11.10 -21.58 29.67
CA THR A 5 -11.05 -22.61 28.63
C THR A 5 -10.63 -21.99 27.28
N ALA A 6 -10.18 -22.82 26.35
CA ALA A 6 -9.83 -22.35 25.00
C ALA A 6 -11.00 -21.64 24.29
N ILE A 7 -12.25 -22.11 24.55
CA ILE A 7 -13.47 -21.49 24.00
C ILE A 7 -13.70 -20.10 24.59
N GLN A 8 -13.49 -19.92 25.90
CA GLN A 8 -13.61 -18.63 26.56
C GLN A 8 -12.56 -17.63 26.05
N TRP A 9 -11.29 -18.05 25.91
CA TRP A 9 -10.24 -17.24 25.31
C TRP A 9 -10.59 -16.78 23.89
N LEU A 10 -11.11 -17.72 23.08
CA LEU A 10 -11.50 -17.43 21.70
C LEU A 10 -12.71 -16.48 21.64
N PHE A 11 -13.67 -16.65 22.57
CA PHE A 11 -14.80 -15.74 22.68
C PHE A 11 -14.37 -14.32 23.09
N PHE A 12 -13.47 -14.18 24.07
CA PHE A 12 -12.88 -12.90 24.45
C PHE A 12 -12.19 -12.23 23.27
N PHE A 13 -11.41 -13.02 22.50
CA PHE A 13 -10.77 -12.53 21.29
C PHE A 13 -11.79 -11.92 20.32
N TYR A 14 -12.89 -12.61 20.00
CA TYR A 14 -13.92 -12.09 19.10
C TYR A 14 -14.65 -10.89 19.69
N PHE A 15 -14.92 -10.91 20.95
CA PHE A 15 -15.52 -9.79 21.67
C PHE A 15 -14.69 -8.52 21.51
N TYR A 16 -13.37 -8.62 21.76
CA TYR A 16 -12.47 -7.49 21.61
C TYR A 16 -12.20 -7.10 20.15
N CYS A 17 -12.26 -8.01 19.21
CA CYS A 17 -12.26 -7.69 17.79
C CYS A 17 -13.44 -6.80 17.40
N PHE A 18 -14.63 -7.12 17.89
CA PHE A 18 -15.86 -6.36 17.60
C PHE A 18 -15.82 -4.97 18.25
N PHE A 19 -15.54 -4.89 19.54
CA PHE A 19 -15.47 -3.59 20.23
C PHE A 19 -14.32 -2.71 19.75
N GLY A 20 -13.18 -3.31 19.41
CA GLY A 20 -12.07 -2.61 18.77
C GLY A 20 -12.48 -2.04 17.41
N TRP A 21 -13.24 -2.78 16.62
CA TRP A 21 -13.81 -2.29 15.37
C TRP A 21 -14.79 -1.13 15.60
N CYS A 22 -15.69 -1.21 16.58
CA CYS A 22 -16.58 -0.13 16.94
C CYS A 22 -15.81 1.15 17.27
N PHE A 23 -14.80 1.04 18.13
CA PHE A 23 -13.96 2.16 18.54
C PHE A 23 -13.23 2.81 17.37
N GLU A 24 -12.48 2.02 16.62
CA GLU A 24 -11.63 2.49 15.51
C GLU A 24 -12.49 3.06 14.36
N SER A 25 -13.58 2.38 14.00
CA SER A 25 -14.49 2.86 12.96
C SER A 25 -15.17 4.18 13.36
N THR A 26 -15.56 4.32 14.61
CA THR A 26 -16.11 5.57 15.13
C THR A 26 -15.09 6.68 15.10
N TYR A 27 -13.88 6.44 15.60
CA TYR A 27 -12.80 7.42 15.62
C TYR A 27 -12.45 7.91 14.19
N VAL A 28 -12.24 6.97 13.27
CA VAL A 28 -11.89 7.31 11.88
C VAL A 28 -13.05 8.00 11.17
N SER A 29 -14.29 7.57 11.40
CA SER A 29 -15.48 8.20 10.82
C SER A 29 -15.66 9.64 11.28
N LEU A 30 -15.47 9.92 12.58
CA LEU A 30 -15.52 11.28 13.13
C LEU A 30 -14.42 12.17 12.54
N LYS A 31 -13.19 11.65 12.46
CA LYS A 31 -12.03 12.39 11.92
C LYS A 31 -12.18 12.67 10.42
N SER A 32 -12.68 11.73 9.65
CA SER A 32 -12.85 11.85 8.19
C SER A 32 -14.18 12.49 7.78
N ARG A 33 -15.10 12.70 8.73
CA ARG A 33 -16.49 13.16 8.49
C ARG A 33 -17.26 12.30 7.47
N LYS A 34 -16.93 11.03 7.38
CA LYS A 34 -17.55 10.03 6.49
C LYS A 34 -17.65 8.72 7.24
N LEU A 35 -18.70 7.94 7.01
CA LEU A 35 -18.80 6.59 7.58
C LEU A 35 -17.73 5.69 6.95
N VAL A 36 -16.82 5.18 7.78
CA VAL A 36 -15.72 4.31 7.38
C VAL A 36 -15.82 3.00 8.15
N ASN A 37 -15.97 1.90 7.44
CA ASN A 37 -15.80 0.57 8.02
C ASN A 37 -14.28 0.31 8.12
N ARG A 38 -13.69 0.62 9.28
CA ARG A 38 -12.23 0.55 9.47
C ARG A 38 -11.79 -0.86 9.78
N GLY A 39 -10.78 -1.36 9.06
CA GLY A 39 -10.11 -2.61 9.41
C GLY A 39 -9.61 -3.39 8.20
N PHE A 40 -8.97 -4.50 8.52
CA PHE A 40 -8.51 -5.48 7.52
C PHE A 40 -9.68 -6.35 7.04
N CYS A 41 -10.52 -6.80 7.96
CA CYS A 41 -11.72 -7.57 7.67
C CYS A 41 -12.84 -6.67 7.15
N ARG A 42 -13.77 -7.25 6.38
CA ARG A 42 -14.94 -6.54 5.84
C ARG A 42 -16.08 -6.48 6.85
N GLY A 43 -16.21 -7.53 7.64
CA GLY A 43 -17.15 -7.58 8.76
C GLY A 43 -16.71 -6.68 9.92
N PRO A 44 -17.55 -6.54 10.94
CA PRO A 44 -17.30 -5.68 12.09
C PRO A 44 -16.28 -6.30 13.06
N PHE A 45 -15.11 -6.64 12.55
CA PHE A 45 -14.06 -7.29 13.34
C PHE A 45 -12.69 -6.71 13.01
N LEU A 46 -11.95 -6.39 14.07
CA LEU A 46 -10.58 -5.89 13.97
C LEU A 46 -9.60 -6.86 14.70
N PRO A 47 -9.06 -7.87 14.00
CA PRO A 47 -8.25 -8.92 14.62
C PRO A 47 -7.06 -8.40 15.42
N LEU A 48 -6.45 -7.30 14.99
CA LEU A 48 -5.34 -6.67 15.71
C LEU A 48 -5.74 -6.21 17.12
N TYR A 49 -6.97 -5.67 17.29
CA TYR A 49 -7.46 -5.24 18.61
C TYR A 49 -7.77 -6.44 19.51
N GLY A 50 -8.35 -7.50 18.95
CA GLY A 50 -8.53 -8.76 19.71
C GLY A 50 -7.20 -9.38 20.13
N SER A 51 -6.23 -9.45 19.22
CA SER A 51 -4.88 -9.94 19.53
C SER A 51 -4.19 -9.07 20.57
N GLY A 52 -4.32 -7.74 20.45
CA GLY A 52 -3.80 -6.77 21.42
C GLY A 52 -4.39 -6.95 22.81
N ALA A 53 -5.71 -7.08 22.90
CA ALA A 53 -6.41 -7.32 24.16
C ALA A 53 -5.97 -8.63 24.84
N ILE A 54 -5.92 -9.73 24.09
CA ILE A 54 -5.44 -11.01 24.60
C ILE A 54 -3.97 -10.90 25.03
N MET A 55 -3.12 -10.26 24.24
CA MET A 55 -1.72 -10.03 24.59
C MET A 55 -1.59 -9.25 25.90
N MET A 56 -2.33 -8.15 26.09
CA MET A 56 -2.33 -7.34 27.30
C MET A 56 -2.74 -8.16 28.52
N LEU A 57 -3.76 -9.00 28.42
CA LEU A 57 -4.19 -9.89 29.48
C LEU A 57 -3.11 -10.92 29.81
N VAL A 58 -2.52 -11.56 28.82
CA VAL A 58 -1.50 -12.61 29.01
C VAL A 58 -0.23 -12.07 29.63
N VAL A 59 0.31 -10.93 29.12
CA VAL A 59 1.56 -10.35 29.65
C VAL A 59 1.41 -9.75 31.05
N SER A 60 0.19 -9.34 31.42
CA SER A 60 -0.10 -8.80 32.77
C SER A 60 -0.33 -9.88 33.83
N MET A 61 -0.67 -11.12 33.43
CA MET A 61 -0.96 -12.22 34.37
C MET A 61 0.04 -12.38 35.52
N PRO A 62 1.36 -12.39 35.26
CA PRO A 62 2.36 -12.59 36.32
C PRO A 62 2.49 -11.39 37.27
N PHE A 63 1.96 -10.24 36.92
CA PHE A 63 2.24 -8.95 37.54
C PHE A 63 0.99 -8.24 38.08
N GLN A 64 -0.13 -8.94 38.23
CA GLN A 64 -1.44 -8.35 38.61
C GLN A 64 -1.42 -7.54 39.91
N ASP A 65 -0.50 -7.87 40.81
CA ASP A 65 -0.36 -7.19 42.10
C ASP A 65 0.48 -5.88 42.02
N ASN A 66 1.08 -5.59 40.84
CA ASN A 66 1.95 -4.44 40.67
C ASN A 66 1.67 -3.69 39.37
N LEU A 67 0.92 -2.59 39.47
CA LEU A 67 0.52 -1.77 38.32
C LEU A 67 1.70 -1.25 37.48
N VAL A 68 2.87 -1.00 38.10
CA VAL A 68 4.06 -0.55 37.37
C VAL A 68 4.58 -1.67 36.45
N LEU A 69 4.61 -2.91 36.98
CA LEU A 69 5.02 -4.05 36.16
C LEU A 69 3.99 -4.38 35.09
N VAL A 70 2.70 -4.25 35.38
CA VAL A 70 1.61 -4.37 34.38
C VAL A 70 1.81 -3.35 33.26
N TYR A 71 2.10 -2.09 33.59
CA TYR A 71 2.38 -1.03 32.63
C TYR A 71 3.58 -1.40 31.73
N ILE A 72 4.71 -1.78 32.34
CA ILE A 72 5.94 -2.12 31.60
C ILE A 72 5.70 -3.35 30.70
N ALA A 73 5.07 -4.40 31.24
CA ALA A 73 4.75 -5.62 30.47
C ALA A 73 3.83 -5.30 29.27
N GLY A 74 2.85 -4.43 29.48
CA GLY A 74 1.95 -3.94 28.44
C GLY A 74 2.68 -3.13 27.35
N CYS A 75 3.57 -2.19 27.75
CA CYS A 75 4.41 -1.47 26.80
C CYS A 75 5.21 -2.43 25.91
N ILE A 76 5.87 -3.40 26.50
CA ILE A 76 6.72 -4.35 25.76
C ILE A 76 5.89 -5.30 24.90
N GLY A 77 4.90 -5.98 25.50
CA GLY A 77 4.11 -7.00 24.82
C GLY A 77 3.33 -6.45 23.63
N ALA A 78 2.62 -5.32 23.82
CA ALA A 78 1.86 -4.70 22.77
C ALA A 78 2.76 -4.12 21.65
N THR A 79 3.92 -3.52 22.02
CA THR A 79 4.88 -3.02 21.03
C THR A 79 5.47 -4.14 20.17
N VAL A 80 5.79 -5.29 20.78
CA VAL A 80 6.27 -6.47 20.04
C VAL A 80 5.18 -6.96 19.08
N LEU A 81 3.94 -7.08 19.54
CA LEU A 81 2.82 -7.50 18.68
C LEU A 81 2.59 -6.52 17.53
N GLU A 82 2.60 -5.20 17.80
CA GLU A 82 2.42 -4.16 16.80
C GLU A 82 3.53 -4.20 15.74
N TYR A 83 4.79 -4.34 16.17
CA TYR A 83 5.94 -4.45 15.28
C TYR A 83 5.87 -5.69 14.39
N VAL A 84 5.68 -6.87 14.99
CA VAL A 84 5.60 -8.14 14.25
C VAL A 84 4.45 -8.10 13.24
N THR A 85 3.28 -7.60 13.64
CA THR A 85 2.13 -7.46 12.75
C THR A 85 2.42 -6.47 11.63
N GLY A 86 2.98 -5.30 11.93
CA GLY A 86 3.31 -4.27 10.94
C GLY A 86 4.29 -4.77 9.88
N VAL A 87 5.40 -5.39 10.32
CA VAL A 87 6.41 -5.96 9.41
C VAL A 87 5.82 -7.10 8.57
N THR A 88 5.04 -7.99 9.19
CA THR A 88 4.42 -9.12 8.46
C THR A 88 3.43 -8.63 7.41
N MET A 89 2.57 -7.68 7.76
CA MET A 89 1.59 -7.11 6.83
C MET A 89 2.29 -6.39 5.65
N GLU A 90 3.33 -5.59 5.91
CA GLU A 90 4.10 -4.93 4.84
C GLU A 90 4.85 -5.94 3.98
N ALA A 91 5.45 -6.98 4.57
CA ALA A 91 6.14 -8.02 3.81
C ALA A 91 5.19 -8.79 2.87
N LEU A 92 3.98 -9.12 3.33
CA LEU A 92 2.99 -9.87 2.57
C LEU A 92 2.27 -9.02 1.52
N PHE A 93 1.79 -7.84 1.90
CA PHE A 93 0.90 -7.04 1.07
C PHE A 93 1.58 -5.83 0.40
N LYS A 94 2.86 -5.54 0.77
CA LYS A 94 3.63 -4.39 0.26
C LYS A 94 3.01 -3.03 0.55
N VAL A 95 2.10 -2.99 1.53
CA VAL A 95 1.45 -1.77 2.02
C VAL A 95 1.45 -1.75 3.55
N ARG A 96 1.52 -0.55 4.11
CA ARG A 96 1.39 -0.28 5.55
C ARG A 96 -0.03 0.17 5.85
N TYR A 97 -0.67 -0.45 6.81
CA TYR A 97 -2.01 -0.08 7.28
C TYR A 97 -1.98 1.11 8.25
N TRP A 98 -0.84 1.32 8.91
CA TRP A 98 -0.49 2.50 9.70
C TRP A 98 0.98 2.86 9.46
N ASP A 99 1.33 4.10 9.70
CA ASP A 99 2.68 4.61 9.44
C ASP A 99 3.06 5.68 10.46
N TYR A 100 4.04 5.35 11.30
CA TYR A 100 4.61 6.24 12.30
C TYR A 100 5.89 6.94 11.85
N SER A 101 6.25 6.90 10.57
CA SER A 101 7.50 7.50 10.06
C SER A 101 7.64 8.98 10.39
N LYS A 102 6.51 9.69 10.56
CA LYS A 102 6.48 11.12 10.95
C LYS A 102 6.56 11.34 12.47
N ASN A 103 6.44 10.30 13.28
CA ASN A 103 6.45 10.40 14.73
C ASN A 103 7.88 10.37 15.26
N LYS A 104 8.13 11.12 16.36
CA LYS A 104 9.43 11.08 17.04
C LYS A 104 9.68 9.71 17.65
N PHE A 105 10.94 9.28 17.64
CA PHE A 105 11.37 7.97 18.15
C PHE A 105 10.56 6.79 17.56
N ASN A 106 10.32 6.83 16.24
CA ASN A 106 9.78 5.67 15.52
C ASN A 106 10.91 4.69 15.16
N PHE A 107 10.54 3.44 15.02
CA PHE A 107 11.41 2.40 14.50
C PHE A 107 10.79 1.81 13.22
N GLN A 108 11.46 2.05 12.10
CA GLN A 108 11.04 1.64 10.74
C GLN A 108 9.60 2.06 10.36
N GLY A 109 9.02 3.06 11.03
CA GLY A 109 7.64 3.49 10.80
C GLY A 109 6.55 2.55 11.34
N HIS A 110 6.91 1.36 11.86
CA HIS A 110 5.95 0.37 12.36
C HIS A 110 5.53 0.63 13.80
N ILE A 111 6.43 1.14 14.64
CA ILE A 111 6.20 1.46 16.05
C ILE A 111 6.78 2.82 16.39
N CYS A 112 6.30 3.45 17.44
CA CYS A 112 6.90 4.67 18.00
C CYS A 112 6.76 4.70 19.53
N LEU A 113 7.68 5.41 20.20
CA LEU A 113 7.72 5.50 21.65
C LEU A 113 6.38 5.99 22.24
N GLY A 114 5.75 6.98 21.61
CA GLY A 114 4.46 7.50 22.08
C GLY A 114 3.34 6.46 22.08
N ALA A 115 3.26 5.63 21.02
CA ALA A 115 2.32 4.53 20.95
C ALA A 115 2.64 3.45 21.99
N SER A 116 3.93 3.09 22.14
CA SER A 116 4.36 2.09 23.12
C SER A 116 4.00 2.48 24.56
N LEU A 117 4.18 3.75 24.92
CA LEU A 117 3.78 4.26 26.24
C LEU A 117 2.25 4.27 26.43
N ALA A 118 1.51 4.61 25.37
CA ALA A 118 0.05 4.55 25.39
C ALA A 118 -0.48 3.12 25.59
N TRP A 119 0.17 2.12 24.98
CA TRP A 119 -0.17 0.71 25.17
C TRP A 119 -0.02 0.25 26.61
N GLY A 120 0.99 0.73 27.35
CA GLY A 120 1.13 0.45 28.79
C GLY A 120 -0.05 0.97 29.59
N GLY A 121 -0.45 2.23 29.37
CA GLY A 121 -1.64 2.81 30.01
C GLY A 121 -2.93 2.08 29.65
N LEU A 122 -3.08 1.70 28.37
CA LEU A 122 -4.21 0.93 27.90
C LEU A 122 -4.25 -0.48 28.51
N THR A 123 -3.08 -1.08 28.79
CA THR A 123 -3.01 -2.38 29.48
C THR A 123 -3.56 -2.31 30.89
N ILE A 124 -3.22 -1.28 31.66
CA ILE A 124 -3.82 -1.06 32.99
C ILE A 124 -5.33 -0.87 32.87
N LEU A 125 -5.78 0.00 31.96
CA LEU A 125 -7.20 0.25 31.74
C LEU A 125 -7.93 -1.05 31.37
N MET A 126 -7.32 -1.86 30.52
CA MET A 126 -7.86 -3.13 30.05
C MET A 126 -7.99 -4.14 31.19
N THR A 127 -6.94 -4.34 31.98
CA THR A 127 -6.89 -5.37 33.05
C THR A 127 -7.73 -4.99 34.26
N GLU A 128 -7.71 -3.71 34.66
CA GLU A 128 -8.37 -3.28 35.89
C GLU A 128 -9.83 -2.87 35.70
N PHE A 129 -10.17 -2.31 34.56
CA PHE A 129 -11.50 -1.70 34.38
C PHE A 129 -12.32 -2.38 33.31
N ILE A 130 -11.76 -2.67 32.13
CA ILE A 130 -12.53 -3.14 30.98
C ILE A 130 -12.78 -4.64 31.06
N HIS A 131 -11.76 -5.44 31.40
CA HIS A 131 -11.87 -6.89 31.34
C HIS A 131 -12.75 -7.48 32.46
N LYS A 132 -12.68 -6.95 33.67
CA LYS A 132 -13.44 -7.48 34.82
C LYS A 132 -14.94 -7.60 34.59
N PRO A 133 -15.66 -6.55 34.12
CA PRO A 133 -17.09 -6.68 33.83
C PRO A 133 -17.37 -7.61 32.64
N ILE A 134 -16.49 -7.66 31.64
CA ILE A 134 -16.62 -8.54 30.48
C ILE A 134 -16.40 -10.00 30.87
N GLU A 135 -15.41 -10.26 31.73
CA GLU A 135 -15.16 -11.57 32.32
C GLU A 135 -16.40 -12.10 33.03
N HIS A 136 -16.98 -11.29 33.91
CA HIS A 136 -18.23 -11.63 34.61
C HIS A 136 -19.36 -11.97 33.63
N LEU A 137 -19.52 -11.15 32.59
CA LEU A 137 -20.53 -11.40 31.56
C LEU A 137 -20.32 -12.74 30.85
N VAL A 138 -19.09 -12.99 30.38
CA VAL A 138 -18.76 -14.19 29.60
C VAL A 138 -18.85 -15.46 30.47
N LEU A 139 -18.36 -15.40 31.70
CA LEU A 139 -18.45 -16.54 32.65
C LEU A 139 -19.86 -16.83 33.12
N SER A 140 -20.80 -15.89 33.01
CA SER A 140 -22.21 -16.11 33.31
C SER A 140 -22.96 -16.85 32.20
N ILE A 141 -22.38 -16.96 31.00
CA ILE A 141 -22.98 -17.67 29.86
C ILE A 141 -22.75 -19.16 30.01
N PRO A 142 -23.81 -20.01 29.99
CA PRO A 142 -23.64 -21.47 30.05
C PRO A 142 -22.80 -21.97 28.85
N ASP A 143 -21.92 -22.95 29.10
CA ASP A 143 -21.06 -23.54 28.08
C ASP A 143 -21.85 -24.14 26.90
N SER A 144 -23.07 -24.58 27.13
CA SER A 144 -24.01 -25.09 26.12
C SER A 144 -24.42 -24.05 25.09
N ILE A 145 -24.32 -22.75 25.44
CA ILE A 145 -24.58 -21.61 24.55
C ILE A 145 -23.28 -21.02 24.04
N LEU A 146 -22.30 -20.82 24.93
CA LEU A 146 -21.00 -20.19 24.60
C LEU A 146 -20.25 -20.97 23.51
N THR A 147 -20.20 -22.30 23.62
CA THR A 147 -19.48 -23.13 22.67
C THR A 147 -20.03 -23.05 21.23
N PRO A 148 -21.33 -23.32 20.96
CA PRO A 148 -21.84 -23.24 19.59
C PRO A 148 -21.78 -21.82 19.03
N VAL A 149 -22.03 -20.78 19.83
CA VAL A 149 -21.92 -19.38 19.40
C VAL A 149 -20.46 -19.08 18.98
N THR A 150 -19.49 -19.46 19.79
CA THR A 150 -18.06 -19.26 19.48
C THR A 150 -17.66 -19.98 18.20
N LEU A 151 -18.12 -21.21 17.98
CA LEU A 151 -17.82 -21.97 16.75
C LEU A 151 -18.43 -21.32 15.50
N VAL A 152 -19.68 -20.83 15.60
CA VAL A 152 -20.30 -20.10 14.49
C VAL A 152 -19.54 -18.80 14.18
N LEU A 153 -19.17 -18.03 15.21
CA LEU A 153 -18.34 -16.84 15.04
C LEU A 153 -17.00 -17.18 14.41
N THR A 154 -16.36 -18.29 14.83
CA THR A 154 -15.09 -18.75 14.23
C THR A 154 -15.23 -19.01 12.74
N ALA A 155 -16.30 -19.69 12.32
CA ALA A 155 -16.54 -19.97 10.91
C ALA A 155 -16.77 -18.67 10.10
N LEU A 156 -17.61 -17.75 10.61
CA LEU A 156 -17.91 -16.50 9.94
C LEU A 156 -16.69 -15.59 9.84
N ILE A 157 -15.97 -15.38 10.95
CA ILE A 157 -14.79 -14.50 11.00
C ILE A 157 -13.65 -15.11 10.20
N GLY A 158 -13.47 -16.43 10.25
CA GLY A 158 -12.47 -17.15 9.48
C GLY A 158 -12.70 -17.03 7.96
N ALA A 159 -13.96 -17.13 7.52
CA ALA A 159 -14.33 -16.92 6.12
C ALA A 159 -14.09 -15.47 5.67
N ASP A 160 -14.51 -14.48 6.49
CA ASP A 160 -14.28 -13.07 6.19
C ASP A 160 -12.79 -12.73 6.15
N PHE A 161 -12.00 -13.26 7.10
CA PHE A 161 -10.56 -13.08 7.13
C PHE A 161 -9.89 -13.65 5.87
N ALA A 162 -10.28 -14.86 5.44
CA ALA A 162 -9.73 -15.50 4.25
C ALA A 162 -10.05 -14.68 2.98
N LEU A 163 -11.28 -14.17 2.85
CA LEU A 163 -11.68 -13.30 1.74
C LEU A 163 -10.92 -11.96 1.75
N SER A 164 -10.76 -11.35 2.91
CA SER A 164 -10.01 -10.11 3.07
C SER A 164 -8.53 -10.29 2.80
N PHE A 165 -7.95 -11.41 3.23
CA PHE A 165 -6.56 -11.77 2.96
C PHE A 165 -6.32 -11.95 1.45
N LYS A 166 -7.22 -12.65 0.76
CA LYS A 166 -7.16 -12.77 -0.70
C LYS A 166 -7.25 -11.41 -1.38
N ALA A 167 -8.20 -10.55 -0.97
CA ALA A 167 -8.34 -9.21 -1.53
C ALA A 167 -7.08 -8.34 -1.34
N ALA A 168 -6.37 -8.50 -0.20
CA ALA A 168 -5.11 -7.81 0.06
C ALA A 168 -3.97 -8.31 -0.84
N LEU A 169 -3.89 -9.61 -1.11
CA LEU A 169 -2.95 -10.18 -2.08
C LEU A 169 -3.26 -9.71 -3.50
N ASP A 170 -4.53 -9.73 -3.89
CA ASP A 170 -4.95 -9.26 -5.22
C ASP A 170 -4.63 -7.76 -5.39
N LEU A 171 -4.79 -6.94 -4.34
CA LEU A 171 -4.39 -5.53 -4.36
C LEU A 171 -2.88 -5.36 -4.54
N ARG A 172 -2.06 -6.16 -3.84
CA ARG A 172 -0.61 -6.18 -4.04
C ARG A 172 -0.25 -6.48 -5.49
N ASP A 173 -0.87 -7.50 -6.08
CA ASP A 173 -0.61 -7.90 -7.47
C ASP A 173 -1.01 -6.79 -8.48
N VAL A 174 -2.06 -6.03 -8.18
CA VAL A 174 -2.45 -4.82 -8.93
C VAL A 174 -1.37 -3.76 -8.86
N LEU A 175 -0.87 -3.45 -7.64
CA LEU A 175 0.19 -2.46 -7.43
C LEU A 175 1.49 -2.85 -8.16
N GLU A 176 1.88 -4.14 -8.11
CA GLU A 176 3.05 -4.65 -8.82
C GLU A 176 2.91 -4.52 -10.35
N LYS A 177 1.73 -4.81 -10.89
CA LYS A 177 1.46 -4.64 -12.33
C LYS A 177 1.49 -3.17 -12.76
N MET A 178 0.93 -2.26 -11.94
CA MET A 178 0.96 -0.82 -12.21
C MET A 178 2.39 -0.27 -12.22
N GLU A 179 3.22 -0.67 -11.26
CA GLU A 179 4.63 -0.24 -11.20
C GLU A 179 5.43 -0.79 -12.37
N LYS A 180 5.25 -2.07 -12.71
CA LYS A 180 5.89 -2.67 -13.89
C LYS A 180 5.50 -1.96 -15.19
N ALA A 181 4.22 -1.66 -15.37
CA ALA A 181 3.77 -0.91 -16.54
C ALA A 181 4.41 0.49 -16.61
N LYS A 182 4.57 1.17 -15.46
CA LYS A 182 5.26 2.45 -15.36
C LYS A 182 6.75 2.33 -15.75
N GLU A 183 7.45 1.31 -15.21
CA GLU A 183 8.84 1.06 -15.57
C GLU A 183 9.02 0.79 -17.07
N ASP A 184 8.12 0.00 -17.67
CA ASP A 184 8.14 -0.30 -19.09
C ASP A 184 7.89 0.98 -19.93
N MET A 185 6.94 1.83 -19.52
CA MET A 185 6.69 3.12 -20.16
C MET A 185 7.92 4.04 -20.10
N LEU A 186 8.58 4.13 -18.95
CA LEU A 186 9.80 4.93 -18.79
C LEU A 186 10.97 4.40 -19.64
N ARG A 187 11.11 3.09 -19.77
CA ARG A 187 12.12 2.47 -20.67
C ARG A 187 11.85 2.81 -22.12
N ILE A 188 10.58 2.70 -22.55
CA ILE A 188 10.18 3.03 -23.92
C ILE A 188 10.42 4.51 -24.20
N GLN A 189 10.04 5.37 -23.27
CA GLN A 189 10.26 6.82 -23.40
C GLN A 189 11.74 7.17 -23.55
N LYS A 190 12.60 6.63 -22.65
CA LYS A 190 14.05 6.83 -22.76
C LYS A 190 14.61 6.35 -24.09
N ARG A 191 14.13 5.23 -24.61
CA ARG A 191 14.59 4.72 -25.91
C ARG A 191 14.15 5.59 -27.08
N LEU A 192 12.92 6.10 -27.04
CA LEU A 192 12.40 7.07 -28.01
C LEU A 192 13.22 8.38 -28.00
N ASP A 193 13.54 8.90 -26.80
CA ASP A 193 14.34 10.12 -26.64
C ASP A 193 15.76 9.94 -27.28
N VAL A 194 16.37 8.76 -27.07
CA VAL A 194 17.66 8.42 -27.70
C VAL A 194 17.56 8.36 -29.22
N ILE A 195 16.54 7.69 -29.76
CA ILE A 195 16.33 7.61 -31.21
C ILE A 195 16.11 8.98 -31.82
N ILE A 196 15.34 9.84 -31.16
CA ILE A 196 15.08 11.21 -31.60
C ILE A 196 16.39 12.02 -31.59
N ALA A 197 17.19 11.93 -30.53
CA ALA A 197 18.46 12.63 -30.40
C ALA A 197 19.45 12.24 -31.50
N VAL A 198 19.63 10.93 -31.75
CA VAL A 198 20.52 10.41 -32.80
C VAL A 198 20.04 10.81 -34.20
N THR A 199 18.73 10.74 -34.44
CA THR A 199 18.16 11.12 -35.75
C THR A 199 18.27 12.62 -36.00
N SER A 200 18.12 13.46 -34.97
CA SER A 200 18.27 14.92 -35.09
C SER A 200 19.73 15.32 -35.36
N GLU A 201 20.71 14.67 -34.69
CA GLU A 201 22.13 14.89 -34.93
C GLU A 201 22.55 14.48 -36.35
N ASP A 202 22.08 13.33 -36.85
CA ASP A 202 22.30 12.88 -38.23
C ASP A 202 21.65 13.83 -39.28
N LEU A 203 20.51 14.42 -38.97
CA LEU A 203 19.84 15.39 -39.81
C LEU A 203 20.57 16.76 -39.77
N GLU A 204 21.08 17.17 -38.62
CA GLU A 204 21.83 18.43 -38.46
C GLU A 204 23.18 18.33 -39.17
N ASN A 205 23.92 17.23 -39.02
CA ASN A 205 25.17 16.95 -39.76
C ASN A 205 24.99 16.91 -41.28
N ARG A 206 23.80 16.56 -41.78
CA ARG A 206 23.44 16.65 -43.22
C ARG A 206 22.99 18.03 -43.65
N ARG A 207 22.57 18.87 -42.70
CA ARG A 207 22.07 20.25 -42.95
C ARG A 207 23.13 21.33 -42.88
N GLU A 208 24.30 21.05 -42.31
CA GLU A 208 25.46 21.98 -42.29
C GLU A 208 25.98 22.34 -43.71
N GLY A 209 25.39 21.72 -44.76
CA GLY A 209 25.50 22.20 -46.13
C GLY A 209 24.43 23.22 -46.57
N PHE A 210 23.48 23.58 -45.70
CA PHE A 210 22.39 24.52 -46.04
C PHE A 210 21.97 25.39 -44.86
N SER A 211 22.51 26.61 -44.80
CA SER A 211 21.87 27.81 -44.27
C SER A 211 22.02 28.21 -42.80
N ASP A 212 22.67 29.34 -42.64
CA ASP A 212 22.97 30.21 -41.49
C ASP A 212 21.78 30.94 -40.82
N SER A 213 20.56 30.49 -40.86
CA SER A 213 19.43 31.29 -40.39
C SER A 213 18.61 30.82 -39.19
N LEU A 214 19.08 29.89 -38.36
CA LEU A 214 18.34 29.39 -37.18
C LEU A 214 19.10 29.41 -35.84
N ALA A 215 20.07 30.33 -35.69
CA ALA A 215 20.93 30.42 -34.49
C ALA A 215 20.20 30.90 -33.21
N GLN A 216 18.96 31.37 -33.26
CA GLN A 216 18.32 32.08 -32.14
C GLN A 216 17.30 31.24 -31.30
N LYS A 217 17.08 29.98 -31.66
CA LYS A 217 16.21 29.07 -30.86
C LYS A 217 16.96 27.99 -30.11
N LYS A 218 18.29 28.04 -30.12
CA LYS A 218 19.19 26.96 -29.63
C LYS A 218 19.53 27.04 -28.15
N GLU A 219 19.42 28.22 -27.50
CA GLU A 219 19.92 28.38 -26.10
C GLU A 219 19.03 27.79 -25.03
N ASP A 220 17.72 27.84 -25.14
CA ASP A 220 16.80 27.34 -24.09
C ASP A 220 16.65 25.79 -24.07
N PHE A 221 16.86 25.16 -25.24
CA PHE A 221 16.77 23.70 -25.35
C PHE A 221 18.05 22.97 -24.91
N THR A 222 19.21 23.63 -25.07
CA THR A 222 20.54 23.04 -24.78
C THR A 222 20.80 22.93 -23.28
N ALA A 223 20.34 23.84 -22.44
CA ALA A 223 20.55 23.84 -21.00
C ALA A 223 19.83 22.68 -20.27
N SER A 224 18.68 22.22 -20.79
CA SER A 224 17.94 21.09 -20.21
C SER A 224 18.48 19.70 -20.61
N ILE A 225 19.21 19.63 -21.73
CA ILE A 225 19.75 18.37 -22.29
C ILE A 225 21.14 18.06 -21.74
N THR A 226 21.98 19.05 -21.48
CA THR A 226 23.40 18.87 -21.14
C THR A 226 23.60 18.10 -19.84
N THR A 227 22.77 18.31 -18.83
CA THR A 227 22.88 17.62 -17.54
C THR A 227 22.39 16.15 -17.58
N ARG A 228 21.55 15.80 -18.57
CA ARG A 228 21.05 14.42 -18.75
C ARG A 228 21.87 13.58 -19.74
N VAL A 229 22.66 14.23 -20.57
CA VAL A 229 23.44 13.60 -21.65
C VAL A 229 24.78 13.04 -21.15
N GLU A 230 25.38 13.59 -20.09
CA GLU A 230 26.65 13.09 -19.57
C GLU A 230 26.55 11.68 -18.93
N ASP A 231 25.46 11.39 -18.21
CA ASP A 231 25.19 10.05 -17.65
C ASP A 231 24.80 9.01 -18.74
N LEU A 232 24.27 9.46 -19.85
CA LEU A 232 23.88 8.63 -21.00
C LEU A 232 25.06 8.39 -21.98
N LYS A 233 26.04 9.28 -22.03
CA LYS A 233 27.13 9.27 -23.01
C LYS A 233 27.99 8.02 -22.91
N SER A 234 28.33 7.57 -21.72
CA SER A 234 29.19 6.39 -21.52
C SER A 234 28.54 5.05 -21.94
N ASN A 235 27.19 4.96 -21.84
CA ASN A 235 26.43 3.77 -22.25
C ASN A 235 25.98 3.80 -23.71
N ILE A 236 26.00 4.98 -24.35
CA ILE A 236 25.52 5.18 -25.72
C ILE A 236 26.66 5.07 -26.75
N GLU A 237 27.89 5.41 -26.38
CA GLU A 237 29.00 5.40 -27.34
C GLU A 237 29.23 4.04 -28.02
N GLY A 238 29.17 2.93 -27.27
CA GLY A 238 29.30 1.59 -27.85
C GLY A 238 28.11 1.19 -28.76
N LYS A 239 26.92 1.71 -28.51
CA LYS A 239 25.74 1.48 -29.35
C LYS A 239 25.66 2.46 -30.53
N LEU A 240 26.13 3.68 -30.37
CA LEU A 240 26.20 4.69 -31.43
C LEU A 240 27.12 4.23 -32.57
N GLU A 241 28.24 3.59 -32.22
CA GLU A 241 29.23 3.10 -33.22
C GLU A 241 28.63 1.97 -34.07
N SER A 242 27.87 1.07 -33.50
CA SER A 242 27.16 0.02 -34.23
C SER A 242 26.04 0.61 -35.13
N PHE A 243 25.34 1.66 -34.70
CA PHE A 243 24.34 2.37 -35.48
C PHE A 243 24.97 3.21 -36.63
N ARG A 244 26.10 3.90 -36.37
CA ARG A 244 26.83 4.62 -37.41
C ARG A 244 27.33 3.73 -38.54
N THR A 245 27.81 2.53 -38.19
CA THR A 245 28.29 1.55 -39.18
C THR A 245 27.12 1.01 -40.05
N SER A 246 25.92 0.88 -39.49
CA SER A 246 24.71 0.46 -40.24
C SER A 246 24.15 1.57 -41.14
N ALA A 247 24.19 2.84 -40.66
CA ALA A 247 23.70 4.00 -41.41
C ALA A 247 24.53 4.33 -42.66
N GLN A 248 25.81 3.97 -42.67
CA GLN A 248 26.75 4.21 -43.78
C GLN A 248 26.49 3.27 -44.98
N LYS A 249 25.85 2.12 -44.75
CA LYS A 249 25.65 1.09 -45.82
C LYS A 249 24.40 1.33 -46.69
N SER A 250 23.32 1.96 -46.19
CA SER A 250 22.12 2.21 -46.98
C SER A 250 21.17 3.20 -46.28
N PRO A 251 21.22 4.52 -46.60
CA PRO A 251 20.47 5.57 -45.89
C PRO A 251 18.95 5.36 -45.87
N ASN A 252 18.39 4.80 -46.92
CA ASN A 252 16.94 4.55 -47.01
C ASN A 252 16.49 3.36 -46.16
N GLN A 253 17.31 2.30 -46.07
CA GLN A 253 17.02 1.16 -45.20
C GLN A 253 17.14 1.51 -43.73
N TYR A 254 18.10 2.38 -43.35
CA TYR A 254 18.26 2.87 -41.99
C TYR A 254 17.03 3.70 -41.56
N LEU A 255 16.58 4.66 -42.36
CA LEU A 255 15.39 5.47 -42.07
C LEU A 255 14.12 4.59 -41.93
N GLU A 256 14.01 3.55 -42.74
CA GLU A 256 12.87 2.62 -42.68
C GLU A 256 12.94 1.76 -41.42
N SER A 257 14.13 1.30 -41.02
CA SER A 257 14.33 0.55 -39.77
C SER A 257 14.02 1.38 -38.52
N VAL A 258 14.47 2.65 -38.48
CA VAL A 258 14.14 3.61 -37.40
C VAL A 258 12.64 3.90 -37.32
N LYS A 259 11.99 4.10 -38.48
CA LYS A 259 10.55 4.34 -38.57
C LYS A 259 9.77 3.13 -38.02
N ASN A 260 10.17 1.93 -38.38
CA ASN A 260 9.56 0.70 -37.90
C ASN A 260 9.77 0.48 -36.38
N GLU A 261 10.99 0.75 -35.87
CA GLU A 261 11.30 0.69 -34.44
C GLU A 261 10.47 1.71 -33.64
N VAL A 262 10.37 2.95 -34.12
CA VAL A 262 9.53 3.99 -33.48
C VAL A 262 8.05 3.57 -33.47
N ALA A 263 7.56 3.02 -34.56
CA ALA A 263 6.17 2.52 -34.63
C ALA A 263 5.92 1.39 -33.63
N GLU A 264 6.84 0.43 -33.53
CA GLU A 264 6.77 -0.68 -32.57
C GLU A 264 6.82 -0.18 -31.11
N LEU A 265 7.75 0.72 -30.80
CA LEU A 265 7.87 1.33 -29.45
C LEU A 265 6.60 2.11 -29.10
N ARG A 266 6.05 2.88 -30.04
CA ARG A 266 4.81 3.62 -29.86
C ARG A 266 3.63 2.67 -29.58
N GLN A 267 3.54 1.55 -30.29
CA GLN A 267 2.52 0.56 -30.05
C GLN A 267 2.68 -0.11 -28.67
N LYS A 268 3.91 -0.44 -28.25
CA LYS A 268 4.20 -0.98 -26.92
C LYS A 268 3.83 0.02 -25.84
N TYR A 269 4.18 1.30 -26.01
CA TYR A 269 3.81 2.37 -25.07
C TYR A 269 2.28 2.48 -24.90
N THR A 270 1.54 2.52 -26.03
CA THR A 270 0.07 2.59 -26.00
C THR A 270 -0.55 1.38 -25.29
N ARG A 271 0.00 0.18 -25.50
CA ARG A 271 -0.43 -1.03 -24.77
C ARG A 271 -0.15 -0.91 -23.27
N SER A 272 1.04 -0.49 -22.86
CA SER A 272 1.38 -0.31 -21.45
C SER A 272 0.50 0.72 -20.75
N VAL A 273 0.12 1.81 -21.45
CA VAL A 273 -0.84 2.80 -20.94
C VAL A 273 -2.23 2.17 -20.76
N ALA A 274 -2.73 1.45 -21.77
CA ALA A 274 -4.03 0.80 -21.72
C ALA A 274 -4.09 -0.30 -20.64
N ASP A 275 -3.01 -1.07 -20.47
CA ASP A 275 -2.90 -2.08 -19.43
C ASP A 275 -2.92 -1.43 -18.03
N ARG A 276 -2.21 -0.31 -17.84
CA ARG A 276 -2.21 0.45 -16.59
C ARG A 276 -3.61 1.00 -16.27
N GLU A 277 -4.29 1.61 -17.23
CA GLU A 277 -5.66 2.12 -17.07
C GLU A 277 -6.66 1.01 -16.74
N ASN A 278 -6.55 -0.14 -17.41
CA ASN A 278 -7.39 -1.30 -17.13
C ASN A 278 -7.19 -1.85 -15.72
N VAL A 279 -5.94 -1.89 -15.25
CA VAL A 279 -5.59 -2.37 -13.92
C VAL A 279 -5.98 -1.34 -12.85
N SER A 280 -5.76 -0.05 -13.08
CA SER A 280 -6.10 1.02 -12.14
C SER A 280 -7.61 1.19 -11.95
N SER A 281 -8.43 0.74 -12.91
CA SER A 281 -9.90 0.84 -12.83
C SER A 281 -10.52 0.03 -11.68
N LEU A 282 -9.75 -0.82 -10.98
CA LEU A 282 -10.18 -1.67 -9.87
C LEU A 282 -11.60 -2.22 -10.09
N ARG A 283 -11.71 -3.23 -10.94
CA ARG A 283 -13.02 -3.84 -11.26
C ARG A 283 -13.60 -4.60 -10.07
N ASP A 284 -12.73 -5.10 -9.20
CA ASP A 284 -13.17 -5.86 -8.04
C ASP A 284 -13.68 -4.93 -6.91
N PHE A 285 -14.90 -5.24 -6.47
CA PHE A 285 -15.54 -4.56 -5.35
C PHE A 285 -14.70 -4.67 -4.05
N PHE A 286 -14.07 -5.83 -3.82
CA PHE A 286 -13.31 -6.12 -2.61
C PHE A 286 -12.05 -5.26 -2.49
N GLN A 287 -11.33 -5.03 -3.59
CA GLN A 287 -10.13 -4.20 -3.61
C GLN A 287 -10.46 -2.72 -3.33
N ARG A 288 -11.55 -2.23 -3.93
CA ARG A 288 -12.03 -0.86 -3.65
C ARG A 288 -12.45 -0.66 -2.21
N ASP A 289 -13.14 -1.65 -1.65
CA ASP A 289 -13.59 -1.62 -0.26
C ASP A 289 -12.39 -1.57 0.69
N MET A 290 -11.37 -2.37 0.46
CA MET A 290 -10.14 -2.39 1.25
C MET A 290 -9.41 -1.04 1.26
N ILE A 291 -9.28 -0.38 0.10
CA ILE A 291 -8.67 0.95 0.01
C ILE A 291 -9.49 1.97 0.81
N ARG A 292 -10.82 1.92 0.73
CA ARG A 292 -11.73 2.83 1.44
C ARG A 292 -11.72 2.62 2.94
N SER A 293 -11.68 1.37 3.36
CA SER A 293 -11.62 0.99 4.77
C SER A 293 -10.30 1.40 5.43
N ASN A 294 -9.26 1.65 4.62
CA ASN A 294 -7.93 1.97 5.10
C ASN A 294 -7.36 3.25 4.46
N PRO A 295 -7.95 4.43 4.70
CA PRO A 295 -7.52 5.69 4.06
C PRO A 295 -6.08 6.09 4.40
N THR A 296 -5.57 5.66 5.55
CA THR A 296 -4.20 5.91 6.00
C THR A 296 -3.16 4.93 5.44
N MET A 297 -3.59 3.94 4.64
CA MET A 297 -2.69 2.98 4.00
C MET A 297 -1.62 3.70 3.19
N SER A 298 -0.37 3.28 3.32
CA SER A 298 0.79 3.82 2.61
C SER A 298 1.64 2.70 2.02
N SER A 299 2.47 3.02 1.05
CA SER A 299 3.48 2.12 0.51
C SER A 299 4.72 2.92 0.14
N GLU A 300 5.88 2.48 0.57
CA GLU A 300 7.14 3.10 0.12
C GLU A 300 7.45 2.71 -1.32
N LYS A 301 7.26 1.44 -1.64
CA LYS A 301 7.58 0.89 -2.96
C LYS A 301 6.60 1.32 -4.05
N PHE A 302 5.30 1.37 -3.73
CA PHE A 302 4.21 1.61 -4.70
C PHE A 302 3.44 2.90 -4.40
N LYS A 303 4.14 3.94 -3.94
CA LYS A 303 3.51 5.19 -3.47
C LYS A 303 2.59 5.81 -4.52
N GLU A 304 3.09 6.03 -5.73
CA GLU A 304 2.32 6.67 -6.80
C GLU A 304 1.15 5.80 -7.27
N ALA A 305 1.38 4.50 -7.45
CA ALA A 305 0.34 3.57 -7.86
C ALA A 305 -0.80 3.49 -6.83
N LEU A 306 -0.46 3.49 -5.52
CA LEU A 306 -1.44 3.45 -4.45
C LEU A 306 -2.25 4.76 -4.37
N GLU A 307 -1.62 5.92 -4.51
CA GLU A 307 -2.33 7.21 -4.52
C GLU A 307 -3.27 7.31 -5.75
N GLU A 308 -2.83 6.87 -6.92
CA GLU A 308 -3.68 6.80 -8.11
C GLU A 308 -4.92 5.92 -7.88
N LEU A 309 -4.76 4.74 -7.25
CA LEU A 309 -5.88 3.87 -6.90
C LEU A 309 -6.84 4.49 -5.89
N LYS A 310 -6.33 5.23 -4.90
CA LYS A 310 -7.16 5.99 -3.94
C LYS A 310 -7.98 7.06 -4.63
N GLU A 311 -7.39 7.83 -5.54
CA GLU A 311 -8.11 8.85 -6.31
C GLU A 311 -9.21 8.26 -7.17
N HIS A 312 -8.93 7.18 -7.91
CA HIS A 312 -9.93 6.47 -8.69
C HIS A 312 -11.07 5.88 -7.85
N SER A 313 -10.74 5.34 -6.68
CA SER A 313 -11.73 4.83 -5.73
C SER A 313 -12.66 5.92 -5.19
N ASN A 314 -12.15 7.15 -4.99
CA ASN A 314 -12.91 8.29 -4.49
C ASN A 314 -13.81 8.90 -5.57
N LYS A 315 -13.30 9.15 -6.79
CA LYS A 315 -14.08 9.70 -7.92
C LYS A 315 -15.30 8.84 -8.24
N LYS A 316 -15.13 7.53 -8.29
CA LYS A 316 -16.23 6.59 -8.57
C LYS A 316 -17.32 6.56 -7.50
N ASN A 317 -17.01 7.04 -6.28
CA ASN A 317 -18.01 7.20 -5.21
C ASN A 317 -18.80 8.50 -5.35
N GLU A 318 -18.13 9.58 -5.74
CA GLU A 318 -18.79 10.87 -5.96
C GLU A 318 -19.81 10.74 -7.09
N GLU A 319 -19.44 10.11 -8.21
CA GLU A 319 -20.35 9.80 -9.31
C GLU A 319 -21.55 8.91 -8.90
N LYS A 320 -21.35 7.95 -7.96
CA LYS A 320 -22.44 7.11 -7.45
C LYS A 320 -23.33 7.86 -6.49
N ALA A 321 -22.77 8.75 -5.67
CA ALA A 321 -23.55 9.57 -4.75
C ALA A 321 -24.42 10.59 -5.52
N GLU A 322 -23.86 11.24 -6.57
CA GLU A 322 -24.62 12.11 -7.46
C GLU A 322 -25.77 11.39 -8.17
N LYS A 323 -25.52 10.17 -8.70
CA LYS A 323 -26.58 9.36 -9.34
C LYS A 323 -27.64 8.81 -8.38
N ALA A 324 -27.35 8.75 -7.08
CA ALA A 324 -28.32 8.34 -6.08
C ALA A 324 -29.15 9.51 -5.54
N CYS A 325 -28.73 10.75 -5.79
CA CYS A 325 -29.43 11.98 -5.43
C CYS A 325 -30.30 12.54 -6.59
N LEU A 326 -30.21 11.97 -7.77
CA LEU A 326 -31.06 12.22 -8.95
C LEU A 326 -32.15 11.16 -9.06
#